data_c7901488d318b0aaacdf719586da5446
#
_entry.id   c7901488d318b0aaacdf719586da5446
#
_cell.length_a   1.000
_cell.length_b   1.000
_cell.length_c   1.000
_cell.angle_alpha   90.00
_cell.angle_beta   90.00
_cell.angle_gamma   90.00
#
_symmetry.space_group_name_H-M   'P 1'
#
loop_
_entity.id
_entity.type
_entity.pdbx_description
1 polymer ?
#
loop_
_entity_poly.entity_id
_entity_poly.type
_entity_poly.pdbx_seq_one_letter_code
_entity_poly.pdbx_strand_id
1 'polypeptide(L)'
;MEVKLRNPNVIMKLSRLGSFHQSKLSFLRSFLKEFRDWEYKRDLFELDESGHGTAVYSFKKNTRVYSLICFANQLNENERSDRVIATKWDAAFTLHDGVPTKQDIDRLRNEVPRQEVGRLSYKELTLSRANKSVRAFNHVVESLSQGKQPDIELLSKIGYLYRTTAVYGSGKFGLADRFRIKHREEIYGPFRLEMMLVYLVRQFTFDQVNHIAKHKNPRKAVSLDLEICRNLGIGNSTGLGMAPFIVNHPTLLNNWIFARETALKNIREIQNVKTKDSDLFKLCLKRSIKNITSWSTDSNYQQKKIRSLLNDLKKFIEFIENNFDFSKEFSFNEVYLWVEKNLEEECIEYIVSMMMEPYDDIVNPLINQMSSEEEKFFNIPTERTVLDLKKILEEKYLEILKIDFSKKENNQNFWFISKNKEEPRMADRFQENGSDLEQPLAIARDIKKLYEVLSISKNSSTIDKFLANNNHLRHVVRRAFIVEKFPYSEIQDNTIGQSIIPIDMLRLKLSFFGALKFDPRSDKWLRICMFQGAPLPNELKNYDAHWVYNSIN
;
A
#
# COMPACT_ATOMS: atom_id res chain seq x y z
N MET A 1 23.41 -18.22 20.16
CA MET A 1 23.82 -17.79 18.79
C MET A 1 23.25 -16.41 18.55
N GLU A 2 24.05 -15.46 18.14
CA GLU A 2 23.59 -14.09 17.85
C GLU A 2 22.60 -14.11 16.67
N VAL A 3 21.43 -13.53 16.86
CA VAL A 3 20.43 -13.42 15.80
C VAL A 3 20.81 -12.25 14.88
N LYS A 4 20.98 -12.55 13.59
CA LYS A 4 21.31 -11.54 12.56
C LYS A 4 20.07 -11.16 11.76
N LEU A 5 20.13 -9.98 11.15
CA LEU A 5 19.16 -9.60 10.11
C LEU A 5 19.24 -10.60 8.95
N ARG A 6 18.10 -10.90 8.33
CA ARG A 6 18.07 -11.79 7.17
C ARG A 6 18.82 -11.18 5.99
N ASN A 7 19.45 -12.03 5.19
CA ASN A 7 20.28 -11.59 4.06
C ASN A 7 19.43 -10.89 2.99
N PRO A 8 19.79 -9.65 2.55
CA PRO A 8 19.09 -8.95 1.48
C PRO A 8 18.92 -9.77 0.19
N ASN A 9 19.92 -10.57 -0.19
CA ASN A 9 19.85 -11.42 -1.39
C ASN A 9 18.77 -12.52 -1.30
N VAL A 10 18.28 -12.84 -0.12
CA VAL A 10 17.18 -13.79 0.10
C VAL A 10 15.86 -13.03 0.20
N ILE A 11 15.85 -11.92 0.95
CA ILE A 11 14.63 -11.23 1.36
C ILE A 11 14.09 -10.31 0.27
N MET A 12 14.97 -9.77 -0.59
CA MET A 12 14.58 -8.82 -1.63
C MET A 12 14.03 -9.47 -2.92
N LYS A 13 13.48 -10.67 -2.80
CA LYS A 13 12.67 -11.33 -3.84
C LYS A 13 11.19 -11.03 -3.62
N LEU A 14 10.41 -10.89 -4.68
CA LEU A 14 8.96 -10.62 -4.58
C LEU A 14 8.21 -11.64 -3.75
N SER A 15 8.62 -12.90 -3.80
CA SER A 15 8.06 -14.00 -2.98
C SER A 15 8.27 -13.80 -1.47
N ARG A 16 9.27 -13.01 -1.06
CA ARG A 16 9.64 -12.76 0.34
C ARG A 16 9.28 -11.35 0.84
N LEU A 17 8.95 -10.41 -0.07
CA LEU A 17 8.70 -9.02 0.31
C LEU A 17 7.34 -8.80 0.95
N GLY A 18 6.33 -9.57 0.58
CA GLY A 18 4.98 -9.42 1.07
C GLY A 18 4.31 -10.75 1.31
N SER A 19 3.16 -10.70 1.97
CA SER A 19 2.32 -11.86 2.26
C SER A 19 0.84 -11.48 2.19
N PHE A 20 -0.04 -12.46 2.30
CA PHE A 20 -1.48 -12.22 2.47
C PHE A 20 -1.85 -11.65 3.84
N HIS A 21 -0.88 -11.44 4.72
CA HIS A 21 -1.10 -10.82 6.01
C HIS A 21 -0.86 -9.32 5.97
N GLN A 22 -1.77 -8.57 6.57
CA GLN A 22 -1.62 -7.13 6.77
C GLN A 22 -0.64 -6.85 7.92
N SER A 23 0.57 -6.46 7.58
CA SER A 23 1.63 -6.24 8.57
C SER A 23 1.25 -5.17 9.61
N LYS A 24 1.68 -5.37 10.84
CA LYS A 24 1.59 -4.35 11.89
C LYS A 24 2.32 -3.06 11.55
N LEU A 25 3.35 -3.16 10.72
CA LEU A 25 4.09 -2.04 10.11
C LEU A 25 3.38 -1.42 8.89
N SER A 26 2.19 -1.89 8.50
CA SER A 26 1.48 -1.32 7.35
C SER A 26 1.07 0.13 7.59
N PHE A 27 1.07 0.91 6.53
CA PHE A 27 0.70 2.33 6.61
C PHE A 27 -0.71 2.56 7.12
N LEU A 28 -1.65 1.68 6.76
CA LEU A 28 -3.02 1.75 7.20
C LEU A 28 -3.16 1.50 8.72
N ARG A 29 -2.51 0.45 9.23
CA ARG A 29 -2.53 0.18 10.69
C ARG A 29 -1.80 1.26 11.47
N SER A 30 -0.69 1.74 10.94
CA SER A 30 0.06 2.87 11.50
C SER A 30 -0.79 4.16 11.57
N PHE A 31 -1.60 4.43 10.53
CA PHE A 31 -2.55 5.55 10.55
C PHE A 31 -3.60 5.38 11.64
N LEU A 32 -4.30 4.25 11.70
CA LEU A 32 -5.35 4.01 12.69
C LEU A 32 -4.84 4.12 14.12
N LYS A 33 -3.61 3.67 14.36
CA LYS A 33 -2.97 3.81 15.66
C LYS A 33 -2.69 5.28 16.02
N GLU A 34 -2.13 6.06 15.12
CA GLU A 34 -1.81 7.47 15.34
C GLU A 34 -3.07 8.30 15.62
N PHE A 35 -4.14 8.01 14.88
CA PHE A 35 -5.39 8.77 15.00
C PHE A 35 -6.38 8.18 16.00
N ARG A 36 -5.99 7.19 16.79
CA ARG A 36 -6.82 6.53 17.80
C ARG A 36 -7.47 7.49 18.79
N ASP A 37 -6.71 8.47 19.26
CA ASP A 37 -7.13 9.41 20.31
C ASP A 37 -7.58 10.76 19.75
N TRP A 38 -7.77 10.85 18.42
CA TRP A 38 -8.28 12.05 17.78
C TRP A 38 -9.80 12.06 17.81
N GLU A 39 -10.36 13.26 18.02
CA GLU A 39 -11.80 13.48 17.94
C GLU A 39 -12.24 13.53 16.47
N TYR A 40 -13.18 12.67 16.12
CA TYR A 40 -13.83 12.65 14.80
C TYR A 40 -15.10 13.49 14.84
N LYS A 41 -15.34 14.28 13.78
CA LYS A 41 -16.56 15.06 13.64
C LYS A 41 -16.99 15.15 12.18
N ARG A 42 -18.31 15.15 11.94
CA ARG A 42 -18.94 15.55 10.69
C ARG A 42 -19.36 17.01 10.83
N ASP A 43 -18.57 17.93 10.26
CA ASP A 43 -18.77 19.38 10.43
C ASP A 43 -19.82 19.97 9.51
N LEU A 44 -19.93 19.43 8.27
CA LEU A 44 -20.92 19.86 7.27
C LEU A 44 -21.46 18.64 6.53
N PHE A 45 -22.76 18.66 6.23
CA PHE A 45 -23.40 17.65 5.41
C PHE A 45 -24.59 18.24 4.65
N GLU A 46 -24.31 18.85 3.52
CA GLU A 46 -25.28 19.51 2.66
C GLU A 46 -25.37 18.77 1.33
N LEU A 47 -26.19 17.72 1.31
CA LEU A 47 -26.49 16.94 0.11
C LEU A 47 -27.98 17.09 -0.23
N ASP A 48 -28.26 17.12 -1.54
CA ASP A 48 -29.63 17.02 -2.05
C ASP A 48 -30.21 15.59 -1.85
N GLU A 49 -31.46 15.38 -2.20
CA GLU A 49 -32.17 14.10 -2.08
C GLU A 49 -31.47 12.95 -2.85
N SER A 50 -30.74 13.28 -3.90
CA SER A 50 -29.96 12.34 -4.72
C SER A 50 -28.54 12.12 -4.21
N GLY A 51 -28.17 12.78 -3.11
CA GLY A 51 -26.86 12.67 -2.48
C GLY A 51 -25.76 13.47 -3.15
N HIS A 52 -26.09 14.51 -3.94
CA HIS A 52 -25.11 15.44 -4.51
C HIS A 52 -24.97 16.67 -3.64
N GLY A 53 -23.76 17.21 -3.55
CA GLY A 53 -23.48 18.37 -2.73
C GLY A 53 -22.13 18.31 -2.03
N THR A 54 -22.06 18.90 -0.84
CA THR A 54 -20.81 19.05 -0.09
C THR A 54 -20.93 18.47 1.31
N ALA A 55 -19.87 17.76 1.74
CA ALA A 55 -19.73 17.31 3.13
C ALA A 55 -18.32 17.60 3.63
N VAL A 56 -18.17 17.82 4.95
CA VAL A 56 -16.90 18.05 5.60
C VAL A 56 -16.79 17.16 6.84
N TYR A 57 -15.69 16.44 6.94
CA TYR A 57 -15.36 15.56 8.05
C TYR A 57 -13.99 15.93 8.61
N SER A 58 -13.82 15.95 9.91
CA SER A 58 -12.55 16.32 10.52
C SER A 58 -12.08 15.34 11.58
N PHE A 59 -10.76 15.30 11.71
CA PHE A 59 -10.04 14.81 12.88
C PHE A 59 -9.42 15.99 13.61
N LYS A 60 -9.63 16.05 14.92
CA LYS A 60 -9.15 17.14 15.79
C LYS A 60 -8.42 16.58 17.01
N LYS A 61 -7.28 17.16 17.33
CA LYS A 61 -6.56 16.94 18.61
C LYS A 61 -5.88 18.25 19.02
N ASN A 62 -6.27 18.79 20.16
CA ASN A 62 -5.83 20.11 20.62
C ASN A 62 -6.10 21.21 19.57
N THR A 63 -5.06 21.88 19.10
CA THR A 63 -5.13 22.92 18.07
C THR A 63 -5.03 22.39 16.64
N ARG A 64 -4.75 21.10 16.46
CA ARG A 64 -4.60 20.47 15.15
C ARG A 64 -5.95 20.01 14.62
N VAL A 65 -6.23 20.35 13.39
CA VAL A 65 -7.45 19.91 12.67
C VAL A 65 -7.08 19.56 11.26
N TYR A 66 -7.56 18.42 10.77
CA TYR A 66 -7.46 17.98 9.38
C TYR A 66 -8.86 17.67 8.87
N SER A 67 -9.29 18.34 7.80
CA SER A 67 -10.66 18.26 7.31
C SER A 67 -10.70 17.67 5.90
N LEU A 68 -11.45 16.60 5.72
CA LEU A 68 -11.82 16.12 4.40
C LEU A 68 -12.99 16.94 3.88
N ILE A 69 -12.84 17.56 2.71
CA ILE A 69 -13.91 18.21 1.98
C ILE A 69 -14.31 17.30 0.83
N CYS A 70 -15.58 16.93 0.78
CA CYS A 70 -16.17 16.05 -0.21
C CYS A 70 -17.08 16.86 -1.14
N PHE A 71 -16.91 16.69 -2.45
CA PHE A 71 -17.80 17.21 -3.47
C PHE A 71 -18.40 16.04 -4.25
N ALA A 72 -19.68 15.74 -4.00
CA ALA A 72 -20.42 14.72 -4.72
C ALA A 72 -21.14 15.37 -5.91
N ASN A 73 -20.87 14.86 -7.10
CA ASN A 73 -21.34 15.44 -8.35
C ASN A 73 -22.40 14.55 -9.00
N GLN A 74 -23.32 15.18 -9.73
CA GLN A 74 -24.20 14.46 -10.64
C GLN A 74 -23.38 14.03 -11.87
N LEU A 75 -23.44 12.75 -12.17
CA LEU A 75 -22.78 12.18 -13.34
C LEU A 75 -23.82 11.41 -14.16
N ASN A 76 -24.00 11.77 -15.42
CA ASN A 76 -24.88 11.06 -16.33
C ASN A 76 -24.33 9.66 -16.64
N GLU A 77 -25.19 8.68 -16.85
CA GLU A 77 -24.77 7.30 -17.13
C GLU A 77 -23.85 7.18 -18.34
N ASN A 78 -24.09 7.97 -19.38
CA ASN A 78 -23.26 8.01 -20.59
C ASN A 78 -21.84 8.59 -20.36
N GLU A 79 -21.63 9.29 -19.25
CA GLU A 79 -20.33 9.89 -18.88
C GLU A 79 -19.54 8.98 -17.96
N ARG A 80 -20.14 7.88 -17.49
CA ARG A 80 -19.48 6.89 -16.64
C ARG A 80 -18.56 6.01 -17.47
N SER A 81 -17.35 5.91 -17.04
CA SER A 81 -16.34 5.08 -17.67
C SER A 81 -15.74 4.13 -16.65
N ASP A 82 -15.70 2.85 -16.99
CA ASP A 82 -14.93 1.85 -16.25
C ASP A 82 -13.42 2.01 -16.46
N ARG A 83 -13.02 2.95 -17.33
CA ARG A 83 -11.62 3.24 -17.59
C ARG A 83 -10.99 3.90 -16.36
N VAL A 84 -9.74 3.57 -16.11
CA VAL A 84 -8.93 4.17 -15.03
C VAL A 84 -8.75 5.67 -15.22
N ILE A 85 -8.82 6.13 -16.46
CA ILE A 85 -8.75 7.55 -16.83
C ILE A 85 -10.17 7.97 -17.27
N ALA A 86 -10.97 8.36 -16.30
CA ALA A 86 -12.24 9.03 -16.58
C ALA A 86 -12.00 10.54 -16.63
N THR A 87 -12.77 11.20 -17.47
CA THR A 87 -12.80 12.68 -17.54
C THR A 87 -13.72 13.30 -16.50
N LYS A 88 -14.67 12.51 -15.96
CA LYS A 88 -15.64 12.94 -14.96
C LYS A 88 -15.75 11.90 -13.83
N TRP A 89 -16.12 12.35 -12.64
CA TRP A 89 -16.09 11.60 -11.40
C TRP A 89 -17.38 11.79 -10.60
N ASP A 90 -17.84 10.71 -9.93
CA ASP A 90 -19.00 10.78 -9.02
C ASP A 90 -18.69 11.65 -7.79
N ALA A 91 -17.44 11.68 -7.35
CA ALA A 91 -17.02 12.55 -6.27
C ALA A 91 -15.54 12.94 -6.38
N ALA A 92 -15.23 14.13 -5.88
CA ALA A 92 -13.87 14.63 -5.72
C ALA A 92 -13.64 15.06 -4.27
N PHE A 93 -12.41 14.89 -3.79
CA PHE A 93 -12.05 15.07 -2.40
C PHE A 93 -10.75 15.84 -2.27
N THR A 94 -10.66 16.65 -1.21
CA THR A 94 -9.40 17.22 -0.75
C THR A 94 -9.27 17.09 0.76
N LEU A 95 -8.07 16.81 1.23
CA LEU A 95 -7.74 16.93 2.65
C LEU A 95 -7.17 18.32 2.90
N HIS A 96 -7.82 19.08 3.77
CA HIS A 96 -7.53 20.48 4.09
C HIS A 96 -6.87 20.59 5.47
N ASP A 97 -5.87 21.45 5.60
CA ASP A 97 -5.22 21.79 6.85
C ASP A 97 -6.05 22.82 7.62
N GLY A 98 -6.63 22.41 8.72
CA GLY A 98 -7.53 23.22 9.54
C GLY A 98 -9.01 23.06 9.16
N VAL A 99 -9.85 23.92 9.77
CA VAL A 99 -11.28 23.98 9.46
C VAL A 99 -11.47 24.88 8.23
N PRO A 100 -12.09 24.35 7.14
CA PRO A 100 -12.31 25.16 5.94
C PRO A 100 -13.36 26.25 6.21
N THR A 101 -13.12 27.45 5.69
CA THR A 101 -14.12 28.52 5.67
C THR A 101 -15.12 28.29 4.54
N LYS A 102 -16.25 28.99 4.56
CA LYS A 102 -17.20 28.96 3.44
C LYS A 102 -16.55 29.40 2.12
N GLN A 103 -15.69 30.40 2.17
CA GLN A 103 -14.93 30.87 1.00
C GLN A 103 -13.97 29.79 0.47
N ASP A 104 -13.30 29.04 1.35
CA ASP A 104 -12.47 27.90 0.95
C ASP A 104 -13.31 26.84 0.23
N ILE A 105 -14.47 26.48 0.79
CA ILE A 105 -15.37 25.47 0.21
C ILE A 105 -15.87 25.93 -1.17
N ASP A 106 -16.31 27.17 -1.32
CA ASP A 106 -16.85 27.71 -2.58
C ASP A 106 -15.76 27.75 -3.66
N ARG A 107 -14.54 28.14 -3.33
CA ARG A 107 -13.38 28.07 -4.24
C ARG A 107 -13.07 26.63 -4.64
N LEU A 108 -12.94 25.73 -3.67
CA LEU A 108 -12.54 24.35 -3.89
C LEU A 108 -13.58 23.54 -4.67
N ARG A 109 -14.86 23.89 -4.58
CA ARG A 109 -15.95 23.26 -5.37
C ARG A 109 -15.67 23.27 -6.87
N ASN A 110 -15.02 24.31 -7.38
CA ASN A 110 -14.69 24.44 -8.79
C ASN A 110 -13.29 23.88 -9.13
N GLU A 111 -12.35 23.92 -8.19
CA GLU A 111 -10.94 23.61 -8.43
C GLU A 111 -10.60 22.13 -8.18
N VAL A 112 -11.14 21.54 -7.11
CA VAL A 112 -10.84 20.15 -6.72
C VAL A 112 -11.23 19.13 -7.81
N PRO A 113 -12.40 19.22 -8.48
CA PRO A 113 -12.74 18.31 -9.55
C PRO A 113 -11.78 18.35 -10.74
N ARG A 114 -11.15 19.49 -11.00
CA ARG A 114 -10.18 19.68 -12.11
C ARG A 114 -8.80 19.15 -11.75
N GLN A 115 -8.46 19.15 -10.46
CA GLN A 115 -7.16 18.74 -9.94
C GLN A 115 -5.96 19.44 -10.63
N GLU A 116 -6.09 20.71 -10.88
CA GLU A 116 -5.01 21.54 -11.42
C GLU A 116 -4.16 22.07 -10.27
N VAL A 117 -2.93 21.57 -10.17
CA VAL A 117 -2.00 21.88 -9.07
C VAL A 117 -1.76 23.38 -8.87
N GLY A 118 -1.76 24.16 -9.94
CA GLY A 118 -1.53 25.61 -9.88
C GLY A 118 -2.67 26.44 -9.28
N ARG A 119 -3.82 25.84 -9.00
CA ARG A 119 -5.01 26.53 -8.47
C ARG A 119 -5.29 26.24 -7.01
N LEU A 120 -4.54 25.35 -6.41
CA LEU A 120 -4.73 24.94 -5.03
C LEU A 120 -3.76 25.67 -4.11
N SER A 121 -4.17 25.90 -2.88
CA SER A 121 -3.33 26.56 -1.89
C SER A 121 -2.48 25.53 -1.13
N TYR A 122 -1.56 26.03 -0.30
CA TYR A 122 -0.74 25.18 0.58
C TYR A 122 -1.55 24.46 1.68
N LYS A 123 -2.82 24.83 1.85
CA LYS A 123 -3.71 24.18 2.82
C LYS A 123 -4.30 22.86 2.30
N GLU A 124 -4.36 22.67 1.00
CA GLU A 124 -4.81 21.43 0.41
C GLU A 124 -3.68 20.40 0.44
N LEU A 125 -3.77 19.45 1.39
CA LEU A 125 -2.70 18.50 1.69
C LEU A 125 -2.66 17.33 0.72
N THR A 126 -3.81 16.88 0.22
CA THR A 126 -3.92 15.82 -0.77
C THR A 126 -5.25 15.89 -1.51
N LEU A 127 -5.28 15.31 -2.68
CA LEU A 127 -6.45 15.25 -3.56
C LEU A 127 -6.78 13.81 -3.93
N SER A 128 -8.05 13.53 -4.16
CA SER A 128 -8.51 12.27 -4.72
C SER A 128 -9.81 12.45 -5.50
N ARG A 129 -10.10 11.47 -6.34
CA ARG A 129 -11.36 11.33 -7.08
C ARG A 129 -11.86 9.91 -6.89
N ALA A 130 -13.17 9.72 -6.95
CA ALA A 130 -13.75 8.40 -6.85
C ALA A 130 -14.99 8.25 -7.71
N ASN A 131 -15.21 7.01 -8.15
CA ASN A 131 -16.43 6.59 -8.80
C ASN A 131 -17.17 5.57 -7.94
N LYS A 132 -18.50 5.64 -8.00
CA LYS A 132 -19.37 4.65 -7.36
C LYS A 132 -19.18 3.27 -8.00
N SER A 133 -19.17 2.23 -7.20
CA SER A 133 -19.46 0.87 -7.65
C SER A 133 -20.97 0.79 -7.86
N VAL A 134 -21.45 1.26 -9.03
CA VAL A 134 -22.86 1.57 -9.29
C VAL A 134 -23.80 0.46 -8.84
N ARG A 135 -23.49 -0.78 -9.24
CA ARG A 135 -24.33 -1.95 -8.89
C ARG A 135 -24.42 -2.16 -7.38
N ALA A 136 -23.31 -2.12 -6.67
CA ALA A 136 -23.30 -2.29 -5.22
C ALA A 136 -23.91 -1.07 -4.51
N PHE A 137 -23.58 0.13 -4.95
CA PHE A 137 -24.11 1.36 -4.37
C PHE A 137 -25.62 1.44 -4.47
N ASN A 138 -26.18 1.22 -5.68
CA ASN A 138 -27.62 1.24 -5.90
C ASN A 138 -28.32 0.11 -5.14
N HIS A 139 -27.73 -1.10 -5.07
CA HIS A 139 -28.28 -2.20 -4.30
C HIS A 139 -28.41 -1.83 -2.81
N VAL A 140 -27.36 -1.20 -2.23
CA VAL A 140 -27.41 -0.76 -0.82
C VAL A 140 -28.51 0.27 -0.62
N VAL A 141 -28.55 1.33 -1.43
CA VAL A 141 -29.57 2.39 -1.33
C VAL A 141 -30.98 1.81 -1.45
N GLU A 142 -31.22 0.91 -2.42
CA GLU A 142 -32.51 0.31 -2.62
C GLU A 142 -32.94 -0.56 -1.43
N SER A 143 -32.06 -1.44 -0.97
CA SER A 143 -32.35 -2.30 0.19
C SER A 143 -32.68 -1.48 1.43
N LEU A 144 -31.85 -0.47 1.75
CA LEU A 144 -32.09 0.40 2.90
C LEU A 144 -33.40 1.18 2.78
N SER A 145 -33.74 1.70 1.59
CA SER A 145 -35.01 2.43 1.35
C SER A 145 -36.24 1.53 1.54
N GLN A 146 -36.10 0.22 1.36
CA GLN A 146 -37.16 -0.78 1.56
C GLN A 146 -37.24 -1.28 3.03
N GLY A 147 -36.40 -0.78 3.91
CA GLY A 147 -36.34 -1.22 5.32
C GLY A 147 -35.58 -2.51 5.55
N LYS A 148 -34.66 -2.87 4.64
CA LYS A 148 -33.88 -4.12 4.69
C LYS A 148 -32.39 -3.81 4.63
N GLN A 149 -31.59 -4.67 5.25
CA GLN A 149 -30.14 -4.64 5.02
C GLN A 149 -29.80 -5.22 3.63
N PRO A 150 -28.73 -4.76 2.99
CA PRO A 150 -28.31 -5.29 1.68
C PRO A 150 -27.77 -6.71 1.79
N ASP A 151 -27.76 -7.41 0.66
CA ASP A 151 -27.20 -8.75 0.54
C ASP A 151 -25.69 -8.77 0.83
N ILE A 152 -25.33 -9.47 1.91
CA ILE A 152 -23.94 -9.57 2.39
C ILE A 152 -23.06 -10.34 1.40
N GLU A 153 -23.58 -11.37 0.71
CA GLU A 153 -22.80 -12.13 -0.26
C GLU A 153 -22.40 -11.27 -1.46
N LEU A 154 -23.34 -10.44 -1.96
CA LEU A 154 -23.05 -9.49 -3.03
C LEU A 154 -22.00 -8.47 -2.59
N LEU A 155 -22.14 -7.92 -1.40
CA LEU A 155 -21.22 -6.91 -0.88
C LEU A 155 -19.84 -7.49 -0.59
N SER A 156 -19.75 -8.71 -0.06
CA SER A 156 -18.47 -9.37 0.23
C SER A 156 -17.65 -9.63 -1.04
N LYS A 157 -18.30 -9.94 -2.16
CA LYS A 157 -17.63 -10.12 -3.46
C LYS A 157 -17.00 -8.83 -3.99
N ILE A 158 -17.59 -7.67 -3.68
CA ILE A 158 -17.13 -6.35 -4.15
C ILE A 158 -16.21 -5.70 -3.11
N GLY A 159 -16.63 -5.66 -1.85
CA GLY A 159 -15.89 -5.14 -0.71
C GLY A 159 -15.92 -3.63 -0.55
N TYR A 160 -16.51 -2.86 -1.48
CA TYR A 160 -16.55 -1.40 -1.45
C TYR A 160 -17.73 -0.81 -2.24
N LEU A 161 -18.15 0.40 -1.86
CA LEU A 161 -19.17 1.16 -2.59
C LEU A 161 -18.57 2.28 -3.44
N TYR A 162 -17.41 2.82 -3.03
CA TYR A 162 -16.63 3.79 -3.80
C TYR A 162 -15.25 3.24 -4.14
N ARG A 163 -14.76 3.64 -5.30
CA ARG A 163 -13.43 3.29 -5.80
C ARG A 163 -12.66 4.57 -6.11
N THR A 164 -11.61 4.82 -5.36
CA THR A 164 -10.67 5.91 -5.65
C THR A 164 -9.77 5.52 -6.82
N THR A 165 -9.39 6.49 -7.63
CA THR A 165 -8.51 6.25 -8.76
C THR A 165 -7.05 6.44 -8.43
N ALA A 166 -6.78 7.26 -7.45
CA ALA A 166 -5.43 7.54 -7.03
C ALA A 166 -5.42 7.84 -5.54
N VAL A 167 -4.74 6.97 -4.79
CA VAL A 167 -4.19 7.32 -3.50
C VAL A 167 -2.69 7.22 -3.70
N TYR A 168 -2.13 8.26 -4.25
CA TYR A 168 -0.70 8.34 -4.45
C TYR A 168 -0.09 9.10 -3.28
N GLY A 169 0.84 8.45 -2.63
CA GLY A 169 1.75 9.14 -1.76
C GLY A 169 2.55 10.19 -2.53
N SER A 170 2.76 11.29 -1.89
CA SER A 170 3.71 12.38 -2.16
C SER A 170 4.35 12.37 -3.55
N GLY A 171 3.79 13.03 -4.49
CA GLY A 171 4.43 13.19 -5.78
C GLY A 171 3.56 13.97 -6.74
N LYS A 172 2.65 13.30 -7.43
CA LYS A 172 1.81 13.96 -8.42
C LYS A 172 0.48 14.45 -7.90
N PHE A 173 -0.08 13.83 -6.88
CA PHE A 173 -1.40 14.14 -6.35
C PHE A 173 -1.38 14.62 -4.90
N GLY A 174 -0.30 14.37 -4.18
CA GLY A 174 -0.08 15.00 -2.88
C GLY A 174 0.41 16.43 -3.10
N LEU A 175 -0.37 17.40 -2.70
CA LEU A 175 -0.01 18.82 -2.78
C LEU A 175 0.75 19.29 -1.55
N ALA A 176 0.84 18.45 -0.54
CA ALA A 176 1.55 18.79 0.67
C ALA A 176 3.04 19.03 0.38
N ASP A 177 3.48 20.22 0.66
CA ASP A 177 4.89 20.49 0.79
C ASP A 177 5.41 19.82 2.06
N ARG A 178 5.99 18.63 1.91
CA ARG A 178 6.48 17.82 3.03
C ARG A 178 7.44 18.59 3.93
N PHE A 179 8.20 19.51 3.39
CA PHE A 179 9.09 20.36 4.17
C PHE A 179 8.31 21.25 5.17
N ARG A 180 7.14 21.75 4.77
CA ARG A 180 6.29 22.59 5.64
C ARG A 180 5.62 21.81 6.76
N ILE A 181 5.37 20.53 6.57
CA ILE A 181 4.72 19.67 7.58
C ILE A 181 5.71 18.80 8.37
N LYS A 182 7.02 18.96 8.18
CA LYS A 182 8.06 18.13 8.83
C LYS A 182 8.00 18.12 10.36
N HIS A 183 7.43 19.17 10.96
CA HIS A 183 7.23 19.30 12.40
C HIS A 183 5.91 18.70 12.91
N ARG A 184 5.18 18.00 12.05
CA ARG A 184 3.89 17.37 12.33
C ARG A 184 4.04 15.87 12.23
N GLU A 185 4.53 15.27 13.28
CA GLU A 185 4.83 13.83 13.33
C GLU A 185 3.60 12.98 13.00
N GLU A 186 2.42 13.44 13.38
CA GLU A 186 1.14 12.75 13.17
C GLU A 186 0.79 12.55 11.69
N ILE A 187 1.22 13.46 10.80
CA ILE A 187 0.96 13.37 9.35
C ILE A 187 2.23 13.24 8.49
N TYR A 188 3.39 13.37 9.11
CA TYR A 188 4.66 13.34 8.40
C TYR A 188 5.03 11.93 7.92
N GLY A 189 4.57 10.89 8.60
CA GLY A 189 4.83 9.50 8.22
C GLY A 189 4.36 9.18 6.80
N PRO A 190 4.97 8.18 6.14
CA PRO A 190 4.63 7.81 4.77
C PRO A 190 3.14 7.50 4.63
N PHE A 191 2.51 8.02 3.59
CA PHE A 191 1.11 7.79 3.24
C PHE A 191 0.06 8.15 4.31
N ARG A 192 0.45 8.84 5.39
CA ARG A 192 -0.49 9.22 6.46
C ARG A 192 -1.65 10.07 5.97
N LEU A 193 -1.37 11.07 5.14
CA LEU A 193 -2.38 11.94 4.56
C LEU A 193 -3.33 11.19 3.63
N GLU A 194 -2.77 10.34 2.79
CA GLU A 194 -3.53 9.51 1.85
C GLU A 194 -4.43 8.51 2.60
N MET A 195 -3.92 7.90 3.65
CA MET A 195 -4.71 6.97 4.48
C MET A 195 -5.84 7.70 5.22
N MET A 196 -5.57 8.91 5.74
CA MET A 196 -6.59 9.75 6.37
C MET A 196 -7.71 10.10 5.38
N LEU A 197 -7.33 10.54 4.17
CA LEU A 197 -8.31 10.86 3.13
C LEU A 197 -9.20 9.65 2.84
N VAL A 198 -8.63 8.49 2.57
CA VAL A 198 -9.38 7.28 2.21
C VAL A 198 -10.28 6.82 3.35
N TYR A 199 -9.80 6.90 4.58
CA TYR A 199 -10.57 6.52 5.75
C TYR A 199 -11.82 7.41 5.95
N LEU A 200 -11.66 8.71 5.78
CA LEU A 200 -12.78 9.65 5.86
C LEU A 200 -13.74 9.54 4.65
N VAL A 201 -13.22 9.24 3.45
CA VAL A 201 -14.06 8.94 2.28
C VAL A 201 -14.93 7.71 2.53
N ARG A 202 -14.40 6.70 3.24
CA ARG A 202 -15.19 5.53 3.65
C ARG A 202 -16.40 5.95 4.49
N GLN A 203 -16.21 6.85 5.45
CA GLN A 203 -17.30 7.34 6.29
C GLN A 203 -18.32 8.16 5.49
N PHE A 204 -17.85 9.06 4.61
CA PHE A 204 -18.72 9.80 3.69
C PHE A 204 -19.60 8.86 2.88
N THR A 205 -19.06 7.75 2.41
CA THR A 205 -19.81 6.77 1.61
C THR A 205 -21.00 6.19 2.36
N PHE A 206 -20.82 5.86 3.64
CA PHE A 206 -21.91 5.31 4.48
C PHE A 206 -22.98 6.35 4.78
N ASP A 207 -22.55 7.57 5.10
CA ASP A 207 -23.48 8.66 5.36
C ASP A 207 -24.30 9.02 4.11
N GLN A 208 -23.67 8.98 2.92
CA GLN A 208 -24.35 9.26 1.66
C GLN A 208 -25.42 8.22 1.32
N VAL A 209 -25.11 6.92 1.42
CA VAL A 209 -26.11 5.88 1.12
C VAL A 209 -27.29 5.91 2.10
N ASN A 210 -27.04 6.16 3.39
CA ASN A 210 -28.07 6.35 4.40
C ASN A 210 -28.95 7.56 4.11
N HIS A 211 -28.34 8.68 3.70
CA HIS A 211 -29.03 9.91 3.33
C HIS A 211 -29.98 9.69 2.16
N ILE A 212 -29.47 9.13 1.06
CA ILE A 212 -30.28 8.89 -0.15
C ILE A 212 -31.42 7.92 0.16
N ALA A 213 -31.16 6.83 0.88
CA ALA A 213 -32.17 5.84 1.23
C ALA A 213 -33.31 6.47 2.07
N LYS A 214 -32.95 7.33 3.04
CA LYS A 214 -33.92 8.05 3.88
C LYS A 214 -34.78 9.02 3.09
N HIS A 215 -34.21 9.77 2.13
CA HIS A 215 -34.98 10.67 1.28
C HIS A 215 -35.89 9.89 0.31
N LYS A 216 -35.38 8.78 -0.23
CA LYS A 216 -36.17 7.91 -1.13
C LYS A 216 -37.40 7.32 -0.44
N ASN A 217 -37.30 6.97 0.82
CA ASN A 217 -38.43 6.45 1.60
C ASN A 217 -38.33 6.81 3.09
N PRO A 218 -38.76 8.03 3.49
CA PRO A 218 -38.60 8.50 4.87
C PRO A 218 -39.28 7.62 5.95
N ARG A 219 -40.31 6.86 5.55
CA ARG A 219 -41.12 6.07 6.50
C ARG A 219 -40.53 4.67 6.76
N LYS A 220 -39.87 4.08 5.77
CA LYS A 220 -39.41 2.68 5.85
C LYS A 220 -37.90 2.55 5.90
N ALA A 221 -37.16 3.55 5.45
CA ALA A 221 -35.71 3.45 5.36
C ALA A 221 -35.04 3.17 6.71
N VAL A 222 -34.09 2.25 6.67
CA VAL A 222 -33.21 1.91 7.80
C VAL A 222 -31.79 2.36 7.49
N SER A 223 -30.98 2.54 8.52
CA SER A 223 -29.55 2.81 8.36
C SER A 223 -28.78 1.53 8.04
N LEU A 224 -27.68 1.67 7.32
CA LEU A 224 -26.76 0.57 7.06
C LEU A 224 -26.20 0.04 8.39
N ASP A 225 -26.25 -1.27 8.57
CA ASP A 225 -25.77 -1.93 9.77
C ASP A 225 -24.26 -1.67 9.98
N LEU A 226 -23.88 -1.46 11.25
CA LEU A 226 -22.48 -1.13 11.59
C LEU A 226 -21.51 -2.27 11.25
N GLU A 227 -21.97 -3.52 11.34
CA GLU A 227 -21.15 -4.67 10.97
C GLU A 227 -20.90 -4.69 9.46
N ILE A 228 -21.92 -4.40 8.66
CA ILE A 228 -21.79 -4.24 7.21
C ILE A 228 -20.86 -3.05 6.89
N CYS A 229 -21.00 -1.93 7.59
CA CYS A 229 -20.11 -0.79 7.43
C CYS A 229 -18.63 -1.17 7.70
N ARG A 230 -18.35 -1.95 8.77
CA ARG A 230 -16.99 -2.42 9.05
C ARG A 230 -16.45 -3.28 7.92
N ASN A 231 -17.27 -4.11 7.34
CA ASN A 231 -16.91 -5.04 6.27
C ASN A 231 -16.75 -4.39 4.88
N LEU A 232 -17.11 -3.12 4.75
CA LEU A 232 -16.90 -2.34 3.54
C LEU A 232 -15.71 -1.40 3.70
N GLY A 233 -14.85 -1.42 2.70
CA GLY A 233 -13.71 -0.51 2.58
C GLY A 233 -13.87 0.44 1.41
N ILE A 234 -12.74 0.95 0.93
CA ILE A 234 -12.63 1.74 -0.30
C ILE A 234 -11.79 0.99 -1.32
N GLY A 235 -12.35 0.78 -2.50
CA GLY A 235 -11.66 0.17 -3.61
C GLY A 235 -10.59 1.09 -4.20
N ASN A 236 -9.52 0.52 -4.69
CA ASN A 236 -8.51 1.21 -5.47
C ASN A 236 -8.21 0.41 -6.73
N SER A 237 -8.46 1.01 -7.90
CA SER A 237 -8.28 0.33 -9.19
C SER A 237 -6.88 0.48 -9.77
N THR A 238 -6.07 1.39 -9.24
CA THR A 238 -4.67 1.53 -9.66
C THR A 238 -3.77 0.56 -8.91
N GLY A 239 -4.29 -0.65 -8.70
CA GLY A 239 -3.65 -1.69 -7.90
C GLY A 239 -2.14 -1.77 -8.04
N LEU A 240 -1.64 -1.67 -9.26
CA LEU A 240 -0.20 -1.68 -9.53
C LEU A 240 0.46 -0.30 -9.45
N GLY A 241 -0.29 0.81 -9.50
CA GLY A 241 0.30 2.17 -9.50
C GLY A 241 1.18 2.48 -8.30
N MET A 242 0.93 1.84 -7.16
CA MET A 242 1.78 1.98 -5.97
C MET A 242 3.04 1.09 -6.03
N ALA A 243 3.04 0.03 -6.82
CA ALA A 243 4.22 -0.80 -7.00
C ALA A 243 5.35 -0.04 -7.72
N PRO A 244 5.10 0.65 -8.84
CA PRO A 244 6.08 1.57 -9.43
C PRO A 244 6.58 2.63 -8.47
N PHE A 245 5.68 3.20 -7.64
CA PHE A 245 6.07 4.16 -6.62
C PHE A 245 7.11 3.56 -5.68
N ILE A 246 6.86 2.37 -5.12
CA ILE A 246 7.80 1.70 -4.21
C ILE A 246 9.13 1.41 -4.89
N VAL A 247 9.09 0.91 -6.14
CA VAL A 247 10.31 0.63 -6.92
C VAL A 247 11.11 1.90 -7.21
N ASN A 248 10.43 3.02 -7.45
CA ASN A 248 11.05 4.31 -7.70
C ASN A 248 11.46 5.06 -6.41
N HIS A 249 11.10 4.53 -5.23
CA HIS A 249 11.49 5.07 -3.93
C HIS A 249 12.28 4.02 -3.12
N PRO A 250 13.50 3.68 -3.58
CA PRO A 250 14.30 2.60 -3.00
C PRO A 250 14.63 2.82 -1.52
N THR A 251 14.81 4.06 -1.09
CA THR A 251 15.06 4.35 0.32
C THR A 251 13.84 4.06 1.20
N LEU A 252 12.64 4.39 0.74
CA LEU A 252 11.40 4.02 1.44
C LEU A 252 11.25 2.50 1.55
N LEU A 253 11.51 1.78 0.46
CA LEU A 253 11.49 0.32 0.45
C LEU A 253 12.49 -0.24 1.45
N ASN A 254 13.75 0.26 1.41
CA ASN A 254 14.77 -0.15 2.36
C ASN A 254 14.32 0.08 3.81
N ASN A 255 13.86 1.27 4.13
CA ASN A 255 13.51 1.63 5.50
C ASN A 255 12.35 0.77 6.04
N TRP A 256 11.37 0.47 5.20
CA TRP A 256 10.27 -0.41 5.59
C TRP A 256 10.73 -1.86 5.81
N ILE A 257 11.51 -2.41 4.87
CA ILE A 257 12.04 -3.78 5.01
C ILE A 257 13.01 -3.85 6.19
N PHE A 258 13.89 -2.87 6.36
CA PHE A 258 14.81 -2.80 7.49
C PHE A 258 14.08 -2.75 8.83
N ALA A 259 12.99 -1.99 8.93
CA ALA A 259 12.14 -1.96 10.12
C ALA A 259 11.52 -3.35 10.40
N ARG A 260 11.01 -4.04 9.37
CA ARG A 260 10.49 -5.40 9.49
C ARG A 260 11.56 -6.39 9.97
N GLU A 261 12.74 -6.36 9.36
CA GLU A 261 13.84 -7.25 9.70
C GLU A 261 14.38 -6.98 11.11
N THR A 262 14.42 -5.71 11.51
CA THR A 262 14.81 -5.31 12.88
C THR A 262 13.79 -5.77 13.91
N ALA A 263 12.49 -5.61 13.62
CA ALA A 263 11.44 -6.13 14.49
C ALA A 263 11.55 -7.64 14.66
N LEU A 264 11.70 -8.37 13.56
CA LEU A 264 11.86 -9.82 13.57
C LEU A 264 13.10 -10.25 14.37
N LYS A 265 14.24 -9.58 14.15
CA LYS A 265 15.48 -9.85 14.90
C LYS A 265 15.24 -9.69 16.40
N ASN A 266 14.70 -8.57 16.83
CA ASN A 266 14.47 -8.26 18.24
C ASN A 266 13.50 -9.27 18.89
N ILE A 267 12.45 -9.69 18.18
CA ILE A 267 11.50 -10.69 18.66
C ILE A 267 12.16 -12.06 18.80
N ARG A 268 13.00 -12.45 17.85
CA ARG A 268 13.76 -13.72 17.92
C ARG A 268 14.81 -13.73 19.04
N GLU A 269 15.28 -12.59 19.50
CA GLU A 269 16.23 -12.45 20.61
C GLU A 269 15.56 -12.58 21.99
N ILE A 270 14.23 -12.55 22.07
CA ILE A 270 13.51 -12.73 23.34
C ILE A 270 13.72 -14.15 23.85
N GLN A 271 14.40 -14.29 24.98
CA GLN A 271 14.73 -15.60 25.58
C GLN A 271 13.51 -16.22 26.28
N ASN A 272 12.72 -15.40 26.98
CA ASN A 272 11.57 -15.85 27.76
C ASN A 272 10.32 -15.11 27.25
N VAL A 273 9.55 -15.77 26.39
CA VAL A 273 8.29 -15.25 25.89
C VAL A 273 7.23 -15.33 27.01
N LYS A 274 6.62 -14.21 27.33
CA LYS A 274 5.53 -14.16 28.33
C LYS A 274 4.33 -14.96 27.84
N THR A 275 3.66 -15.67 28.76
CA THR A 275 2.44 -16.44 28.44
C THR A 275 1.41 -15.60 27.68
N LYS A 276 1.19 -14.34 28.08
CA LYS A 276 0.30 -13.40 27.40
C LYS A 276 0.64 -13.24 25.90
N ASP A 277 1.93 -13.15 25.57
CA ASP A 277 2.39 -12.88 24.21
C ASP A 277 2.26 -14.16 23.35
N SER A 278 2.56 -15.32 23.94
CA SER A 278 2.35 -16.61 23.27
C SER A 278 0.87 -16.93 23.05
N ASP A 279 -0.01 -16.60 24.00
CA ASP A 279 -1.45 -16.79 23.87
C ASP A 279 -2.04 -15.87 22.79
N LEU A 280 -1.56 -14.62 22.72
CA LEU A 280 -1.95 -13.69 21.67
C LEU A 280 -1.49 -14.19 20.29
N PHE A 281 -0.28 -14.69 20.17
CA PHE A 281 0.23 -15.29 18.94
C PHE A 281 -0.66 -16.47 18.49
N LYS A 282 -1.02 -17.39 19.39
CA LYS A 282 -1.94 -18.49 19.11
C LYS A 282 -3.33 -18.00 18.67
N LEU A 283 -3.85 -16.97 19.34
CA LEU A 283 -5.12 -16.37 18.96
C LEU A 283 -5.06 -15.81 17.54
N CYS A 284 -4.00 -15.07 17.20
CA CYS A 284 -3.77 -14.55 15.85
C CYS A 284 -3.67 -15.69 14.82
N LEU A 285 -3.00 -16.78 15.16
CA LEU A 285 -2.89 -17.96 14.29
C LEU A 285 -4.26 -18.59 14.00
N LYS A 286 -5.11 -18.79 15.02
CA LYS A 286 -6.48 -19.30 14.85
C LYS A 286 -7.33 -18.37 13.99
N ARG A 287 -7.28 -17.05 14.26
CA ARG A 287 -7.99 -16.03 13.47
C ARG A 287 -7.49 -15.99 12.02
N SER A 288 -6.20 -16.13 11.78
CA SER A 288 -5.60 -16.11 10.44
C SER A 288 -6.11 -17.25 9.57
N ILE A 289 -6.21 -18.46 10.11
CA ILE A 289 -6.73 -19.61 9.38
C ILE A 289 -8.20 -19.40 8.98
N LYS A 290 -9.02 -18.93 9.92
CA LYS A 290 -10.42 -18.59 9.62
C LYS A 290 -10.51 -17.54 8.52
N ASN A 291 -9.68 -16.49 8.60
CA ASN A 291 -9.63 -15.42 7.62
C ASN A 291 -9.20 -15.92 6.23
N ILE A 292 -8.11 -16.67 6.14
CA ILE A 292 -7.61 -17.19 4.85
C ILE A 292 -8.58 -18.21 4.24
N THR A 293 -9.22 -19.04 5.07
CA THR A 293 -10.24 -20.00 4.60
C THR A 293 -11.46 -19.30 3.99
N SER A 294 -11.80 -18.10 4.47
CA SER A 294 -12.93 -17.31 3.94
C SER A 294 -12.61 -16.58 2.62
N TRP A 295 -11.34 -16.56 2.18
CA TRP A 295 -10.95 -15.88 0.95
C TRP A 295 -11.43 -16.65 -0.28
N SER A 296 -12.20 -15.97 -1.12
CA SER A 296 -12.62 -16.46 -2.42
C SER A 296 -12.03 -15.58 -3.53
N THR A 297 -11.59 -16.19 -4.62
CA THR A 297 -11.07 -15.49 -5.79
C THR A 297 -11.25 -16.32 -7.04
N ASP A 298 -11.48 -15.66 -8.18
CA ASP A 298 -11.57 -16.31 -9.49
C ASP A 298 -10.19 -16.54 -10.13
N SER A 299 -9.12 -16.01 -9.53
CA SER A 299 -7.75 -16.19 -10.02
C SER A 299 -7.20 -17.56 -9.62
N ASN A 300 -6.92 -18.42 -10.60
CA ASN A 300 -6.30 -19.73 -10.39
C ASN A 300 -4.95 -19.65 -9.67
N TYR A 301 -4.15 -18.63 -9.99
CA TYR A 301 -2.85 -18.42 -9.34
C TYR A 301 -3.02 -18.11 -7.86
N GLN A 302 -3.91 -17.19 -7.53
CA GLN A 302 -4.21 -16.83 -6.14
C GLN A 302 -4.81 -18.01 -5.37
N GLN A 303 -5.73 -18.77 -5.98
CA GLN A 303 -6.29 -19.98 -5.37
C GLN A 303 -5.20 -21.00 -5.03
N LYS A 304 -4.21 -21.18 -5.91
CA LYS A 304 -3.06 -22.07 -5.65
C LYS A 304 -2.24 -21.59 -4.46
N LYS A 305 -1.93 -20.29 -4.40
CA LYS A 305 -1.17 -19.69 -3.29
C LYS A 305 -1.92 -19.80 -1.95
N ILE A 306 -3.22 -19.54 -1.93
CA ILE A 306 -4.06 -19.67 -0.73
C ILE A 306 -4.09 -21.13 -0.24
N ARG A 307 -4.25 -22.09 -1.15
CA ARG A 307 -4.23 -23.54 -0.78
C ARG A 307 -2.89 -23.95 -0.21
N SER A 308 -1.78 -23.54 -0.82
CA SER A 308 -0.44 -23.82 -0.29
C SER A 308 -0.26 -23.21 1.10
N LEU A 309 -0.63 -21.93 1.28
CA LEU A 309 -0.57 -21.26 2.57
C LEU A 309 -1.41 -21.98 3.64
N LEU A 310 -2.64 -22.39 3.34
CA LEU A 310 -3.50 -23.13 4.28
C LEU A 310 -2.91 -24.49 4.68
N ASN A 311 -2.31 -25.22 3.74
CA ASN A 311 -1.67 -26.49 4.03
C ASN A 311 -0.46 -26.30 4.96
N ASP A 312 0.35 -25.29 4.70
CA ASP A 312 1.51 -24.98 5.52
C ASP A 312 1.13 -24.45 6.91
N LEU A 313 0.07 -23.63 7.00
CA LEU A 313 -0.45 -23.21 8.31
C LEU A 313 -0.96 -24.40 9.14
N LYS A 314 -1.56 -25.43 8.53
CA LYS A 314 -1.95 -26.66 9.24
C LYS A 314 -0.73 -27.42 9.76
N LYS A 315 0.30 -27.64 8.93
CA LYS A 315 1.57 -28.23 9.37
C LYS A 315 2.20 -27.45 10.53
N PHE A 316 2.13 -26.13 10.44
CA PHE A 316 2.67 -25.26 11.49
C PHE A 316 1.89 -25.39 12.80
N ILE A 317 0.56 -25.51 12.76
CA ILE A 317 -0.25 -25.76 13.98
C ILE A 317 0.14 -27.08 14.62
N GLU A 318 0.20 -28.16 13.83
CA GLU A 318 0.61 -29.48 14.32
C GLU A 318 1.99 -29.42 14.98
N PHE A 319 2.93 -28.69 14.38
CA PHE A 319 4.25 -28.48 14.98
C PHE A 319 4.16 -27.74 16.31
N ILE A 320 3.41 -26.64 16.38
CA ILE A 320 3.24 -25.84 17.59
C ILE A 320 2.58 -26.65 18.70
N GLU A 321 1.50 -27.39 18.39
CA GLU A 321 0.75 -28.18 19.38
C GLU A 321 1.56 -29.36 19.93
N ASN A 322 2.40 -29.99 19.09
CA ASN A 322 3.18 -31.17 19.48
C ASN A 322 4.52 -30.84 20.16
N ASN A 323 5.12 -29.69 19.88
CA ASN A 323 6.49 -29.41 20.29
C ASN A 323 6.64 -28.30 21.33
N PHE A 324 5.60 -27.49 21.54
CA PHE A 324 5.69 -26.37 22.49
C PHE A 324 4.67 -26.50 23.63
N ASP A 325 5.19 -26.75 24.81
CA ASP A 325 4.47 -26.49 26.04
C ASP A 325 4.59 -24.99 26.37
N PHE A 326 3.59 -24.23 26.00
CA PHE A 326 3.57 -22.76 26.18
C PHE A 326 3.51 -22.35 27.67
N SER A 327 3.41 -23.29 28.58
CA SER A 327 3.58 -23.06 30.03
C SER A 327 5.04 -23.07 30.45
N LYS A 328 5.95 -23.54 29.58
CA LYS A 328 7.39 -23.59 29.78
C LYS A 328 8.10 -22.63 28.80
N GLU A 329 9.35 -22.79 28.61
CA GLU A 329 10.17 -21.92 27.77
C GLU A 329 9.75 -22.00 26.29
N PHE A 330 9.17 -20.92 25.76
CA PHE A 330 8.85 -20.75 24.34
C PHE A 330 9.83 -19.75 23.71
N SER A 331 10.40 -20.09 22.57
CA SER A 331 11.33 -19.24 21.82
C SER A 331 10.82 -18.98 20.41
N PHE A 332 10.61 -17.72 20.06
CA PHE A 332 10.31 -17.34 18.68
C PHE A 332 11.46 -17.62 17.71
N ASN A 333 12.69 -17.72 18.20
CA ASN A 333 13.81 -18.11 17.33
C ASN A 333 13.72 -19.57 16.90
N GLU A 334 13.33 -20.49 17.78
CA GLU A 334 13.11 -21.90 17.44
C GLU A 334 11.96 -22.05 16.46
N VAL A 335 10.86 -21.34 16.69
CA VAL A 335 9.73 -21.28 15.75
C VAL A 335 10.20 -20.80 14.37
N TYR A 336 10.94 -19.70 14.32
CA TYR A 336 11.44 -19.16 13.07
C TYR A 336 12.35 -20.15 12.31
N LEU A 337 13.29 -20.79 13.00
CA LEU A 337 14.21 -21.75 12.38
C LEU A 337 13.47 -22.97 11.82
N TRP A 338 12.45 -23.44 12.52
CA TRP A 338 11.62 -24.53 12.02
C TRP A 338 10.81 -24.10 10.78
N VAL A 339 10.21 -22.92 10.82
CA VAL A 339 9.41 -22.35 9.73
C VAL A 339 10.25 -22.19 8.45
N GLU A 340 11.45 -21.61 8.55
CA GLU A 340 12.38 -21.45 7.42
C GLU A 340 12.79 -22.79 6.78
N LYS A 341 12.84 -23.86 7.57
CA LYS A 341 13.26 -25.18 7.09
C LYS A 341 12.12 -25.98 6.46
N ASN A 342 10.87 -25.79 6.90
CA ASN A 342 9.80 -26.75 6.65
C ASN A 342 8.63 -26.19 5.84
N LEU A 343 8.55 -24.86 5.63
CA LEU A 343 7.41 -24.22 4.98
C LEU A 343 7.82 -23.46 3.71
N GLU A 344 6.84 -23.19 2.85
CA GLU A 344 7.03 -22.35 1.67
C GLU A 344 7.13 -20.86 2.02
N GLU A 345 7.79 -20.07 1.16
CA GLU A 345 8.08 -18.64 1.37
C GLU A 345 6.85 -17.81 1.75
N GLU A 346 5.68 -18.09 1.15
CA GLU A 346 4.44 -17.39 1.49
C GLU A 346 4.06 -17.57 2.96
N CYS A 347 4.12 -18.81 3.46
CA CYS A 347 3.78 -19.11 4.84
C CYS A 347 4.84 -18.58 5.80
N ILE A 348 6.12 -18.64 5.43
CA ILE A 348 7.21 -18.05 6.21
C ILE A 348 6.95 -16.58 6.47
N GLU A 349 6.70 -15.79 5.41
CA GLU A 349 6.48 -14.34 5.55
C GLU A 349 5.14 -14.02 6.25
N TYR A 350 4.15 -14.89 6.10
CA TYR A 350 2.89 -14.78 6.85
C TYR A 350 3.12 -14.93 8.36
N ILE A 351 3.86 -15.97 8.78
CA ILE A 351 4.18 -16.24 10.19
C ILE A 351 5.12 -15.16 10.75
N VAL A 352 6.12 -14.71 9.99
CA VAL A 352 6.99 -13.58 10.37
C VAL A 352 6.15 -12.34 10.70
N SER A 353 5.12 -12.04 9.89
CA SER A 353 4.23 -10.92 10.17
C SER A 353 3.37 -11.15 11.42
N MET A 354 2.93 -12.38 11.67
CA MET A 354 2.18 -12.72 12.90
C MET A 354 3.03 -12.67 14.17
N MET A 355 4.33 -13.01 14.10
CA MET A 355 5.24 -12.91 15.25
C MET A 355 5.32 -11.48 15.81
N MET A 356 5.01 -10.47 14.99
CA MET A 356 5.02 -9.07 15.41
C MET A 356 3.77 -8.66 16.17
N GLU A 357 2.68 -9.43 16.09
CA GLU A 357 1.39 -9.05 16.66
C GLU A 357 1.41 -8.84 18.18
N PRO A 358 2.10 -9.63 19.00
CA PRO A 358 2.17 -9.42 20.44
C PRO A 358 3.00 -8.21 20.88
N TYR A 359 3.89 -7.67 20.02
CA TYR A 359 4.98 -6.77 20.43
C TYR A 359 4.81 -5.34 19.91
N ASP A 360 3.88 -4.60 20.50
CA ASP A 360 3.68 -3.17 20.21
C ASP A 360 4.88 -2.31 20.58
N ASP A 361 5.54 -2.62 21.66
CA ASP A 361 6.71 -1.93 22.20
C ASP A 361 7.95 -2.07 21.29
N ILE A 362 8.10 -3.19 20.61
CA ILE A 362 9.18 -3.43 19.63
C ILE A 362 8.86 -2.81 18.27
N VAL A 363 7.62 -2.97 17.80
CA VAL A 363 7.23 -2.61 16.42
C VAL A 363 6.98 -1.11 16.26
N ASN A 364 6.33 -0.49 17.24
CA ASN A 364 5.88 0.90 17.12
C ASN A 364 6.99 1.94 16.96
N PRO A 365 8.12 1.85 17.68
CA PRO A 365 9.23 2.78 17.48
C PRO A 365 9.83 2.73 16.07
N LEU A 366 9.72 1.57 15.40
CA LEU A 366 10.26 1.37 14.05
C LEU A 366 9.38 1.98 12.96
N ILE A 367 8.09 2.23 13.23
CA ILE A 367 7.19 2.86 12.27
C ILE A 367 7.69 4.26 11.87
N ASN A 368 8.22 5.02 12.82
CA ASN A 368 8.72 6.38 12.55
C ASN A 368 10.02 6.40 11.72
N GLN A 369 10.71 5.26 11.62
CA GLN A 369 11.91 5.12 10.79
C GLN A 369 11.58 4.91 9.31
N MET A 370 10.33 4.62 8.97
CA MET A 370 9.87 4.39 7.61
C MET A 370 9.63 5.72 6.88
N SER A 371 10.65 6.54 6.67
CA SER A 371 10.55 7.78 5.90
C SER A 371 11.22 7.63 4.52
N SER A 372 10.80 8.45 3.56
CA SER A 372 11.37 8.48 2.20
C SER A 372 12.19 9.74 1.93
N GLU A 373 12.36 10.61 2.90
CA GLU A 373 12.96 11.95 2.69
C GLU A 373 14.43 11.88 2.31
N GLU A 374 15.17 10.91 2.83
CA GLU A 374 16.58 10.71 2.51
C GLU A 374 16.82 10.54 1.01
N GLU A 375 15.83 10.08 0.28
CA GLU A 375 15.93 9.87 -1.15
C GLU A 375 16.05 11.16 -1.95
N LYS A 376 15.38 12.22 -1.52
CA LYS A 376 15.47 13.55 -2.14
C LYS A 376 16.85 14.17 -1.98
N PHE A 377 17.51 13.86 -0.87
CA PHE A 377 18.81 14.40 -0.50
C PHE A 377 19.98 13.48 -0.81
N PHE A 378 19.74 12.32 -1.43
CA PHE A 378 20.81 11.42 -1.81
C PHE A 378 21.63 12.03 -2.94
N ASN A 379 22.83 12.46 -2.60
CA ASN A 379 23.82 12.96 -3.56
C ASN A 379 24.67 11.80 -4.07
N ILE A 380 24.87 11.76 -5.38
CA ILE A 380 25.84 10.83 -5.98
C ILE A 380 27.23 11.23 -5.47
N PRO A 381 28.03 10.29 -4.92
CA PRO A 381 29.40 10.58 -4.50
C PRO A 381 30.29 10.76 -5.74
N THR A 382 30.30 11.97 -6.26
CA THR A 382 30.93 12.31 -7.56
C THR A 382 32.44 12.25 -7.55
N GLU A 383 33.05 12.28 -6.36
CA GLU A 383 34.49 12.14 -6.11
C GLU A 383 34.99 10.69 -6.25
N ARG A 384 34.12 9.72 -6.15
CA ARG A 384 34.48 8.31 -6.33
C ARG A 384 34.84 7.99 -7.78
N THR A 385 35.50 6.85 -7.99
CA THR A 385 36.05 6.50 -9.31
C THR A 385 35.10 5.57 -10.08
N VAL A 386 35.32 5.51 -11.39
CA VAL A 386 34.68 4.51 -12.29
C VAL A 386 34.95 3.09 -11.80
N LEU A 387 36.15 2.82 -11.26
CA LEU A 387 36.48 1.51 -10.69
C LEU A 387 35.62 1.16 -9.48
N ASP A 388 35.35 2.13 -8.61
CA ASP A 388 34.48 1.88 -7.44
C ASP A 388 33.05 1.54 -7.86
N LEU A 389 32.50 2.29 -8.82
CA LEU A 389 31.17 2.01 -9.35
C LEU A 389 31.10 0.63 -10.03
N LYS A 390 32.16 0.27 -10.76
CA LYS A 390 32.25 -1.04 -11.39
C LYS A 390 32.23 -2.19 -10.39
N LYS A 391 32.98 -2.05 -9.28
CA LYS A 391 32.96 -3.02 -8.16
C LYS A 391 31.58 -3.15 -7.54
N ILE A 392 30.84 -2.04 -7.36
CA ILE A 392 29.47 -2.07 -6.86
C ILE A 392 28.59 -2.88 -7.79
N LEU A 393 28.67 -2.68 -9.11
CA LEU A 393 27.88 -3.44 -10.07
C LEU A 393 28.23 -4.93 -10.06
N GLU A 394 29.50 -5.27 -9.98
CA GLU A 394 29.99 -6.65 -9.90
C GLU A 394 29.53 -7.35 -8.61
N GLU A 395 29.45 -6.63 -7.49
CA GLU A 395 28.99 -7.17 -6.21
C GLU A 395 27.46 -7.29 -6.13
N LYS A 396 26.72 -6.25 -6.51
CA LYS A 396 25.28 -6.15 -6.28
C LYS A 396 24.42 -6.67 -7.43
N TYR A 397 24.95 -6.72 -8.66
CA TYR A 397 24.20 -7.04 -9.87
C TYR A 397 24.86 -8.14 -10.74
N LEU A 398 25.68 -9.01 -10.11
CA LEU A 398 26.42 -10.05 -10.82
C LEU A 398 25.55 -10.89 -11.74
N GLU A 399 24.36 -11.28 -11.29
CA GLU A 399 23.46 -12.12 -12.09
C GLU A 399 22.92 -11.37 -13.31
N ILE A 400 22.72 -10.06 -13.20
CA ILE A 400 22.30 -9.22 -14.32
C ILE A 400 23.41 -9.11 -15.37
N LEU A 401 24.64 -8.96 -14.93
CA LEU A 401 25.80 -8.83 -15.82
C LEU A 401 26.02 -10.08 -16.69
N LYS A 402 25.52 -11.25 -16.26
CA LYS A 402 25.56 -12.51 -17.00
C LYS A 402 24.46 -12.63 -18.07
N ILE A 403 23.40 -11.82 -17.99
CA ILE A 403 22.25 -11.92 -18.89
C ILE A 403 22.62 -11.45 -20.30
N ASP A 404 22.31 -12.24 -21.29
CA ASP A 404 22.38 -11.88 -22.71
C ASP A 404 21.02 -11.34 -23.18
N PHE A 405 20.88 -10.02 -23.25
CA PHE A 405 19.66 -9.36 -23.69
C PHE A 405 19.45 -9.37 -25.22
N SER A 406 20.37 -9.92 -26.01
CA SER A 406 20.15 -10.16 -27.43
C SER A 406 19.17 -11.31 -27.70
N LYS A 407 19.04 -12.23 -26.75
CA LYS A 407 18.11 -13.34 -26.80
C LYS A 407 16.69 -12.90 -26.46
N LYS A 408 15.73 -13.28 -27.32
CA LYS A 408 14.32 -12.90 -27.16
C LYS A 408 13.73 -13.35 -25.82
N GLU A 409 14.09 -14.54 -25.36
CA GLU A 409 13.65 -15.11 -24.08
C GLU A 409 14.06 -14.26 -22.87
N ASN A 410 15.18 -13.55 -22.95
CA ASN A 410 15.67 -12.66 -21.89
C ASN A 410 15.07 -11.24 -21.96
N ASN A 411 14.23 -10.99 -22.98
CA ASN A 411 13.63 -9.69 -23.24
C ASN A 411 12.10 -9.68 -23.11
N GLN A 412 11.51 -10.81 -22.75
CA GLN A 412 10.05 -10.92 -22.65
C GLN A 412 9.54 -10.28 -21.36
N ASN A 413 8.36 -9.67 -21.46
CA ASN A 413 7.53 -9.28 -20.33
C ASN A 413 8.13 -8.26 -19.36
N PHE A 414 8.68 -7.16 -19.90
CA PHE A 414 9.01 -6.03 -19.07
C PHE A 414 7.75 -5.25 -18.68
N TRP A 415 7.71 -4.85 -17.42
CA TRP A 415 6.75 -3.86 -16.95
C TRP A 415 7.26 -2.47 -17.25
N PHE A 416 6.37 -1.64 -17.81
CA PHE A 416 6.62 -0.24 -18.05
C PHE A 416 5.66 0.60 -17.23
N ILE A 417 6.09 1.78 -16.81
CA ILE A 417 5.24 2.80 -16.22
C ILE A 417 5.22 4.02 -17.13
N SER A 418 4.05 4.59 -17.32
CA SER A 418 3.92 5.91 -17.92
C SER A 418 4.58 6.94 -17.03
N LYS A 419 5.46 7.77 -17.57
CA LYS A 419 6.18 8.82 -16.83
C LYS A 419 5.25 9.80 -16.14
N ASN A 420 4.10 10.09 -16.76
CA ASN A 420 3.16 11.08 -16.26
C ASN A 420 2.00 10.46 -15.47
N LYS A 421 1.61 9.23 -15.75
CA LYS A 421 0.45 8.58 -15.12
C LYS A 421 0.82 7.53 -14.08
N GLU A 422 2.09 7.11 -14.05
CA GLU A 422 2.61 6.06 -13.15
C GLU A 422 1.77 4.78 -13.17
N GLU A 423 1.14 4.51 -14.30
CA GLU A 423 0.37 3.29 -14.53
C GLU A 423 1.27 2.19 -15.09
N PRO A 424 1.40 1.05 -14.41
CA PRO A 424 2.16 -0.05 -14.94
C PRO A 424 1.41 -0.71 -16.10
N ARG A 425 2.14 -0.99 -17.16
CA ARG A 425 1.65 -1.75 -18.30
C ARG A 425 2.61 -2.89 -18.60
N MET A 426 2.07 -4.06 -18.87
CA MET A 426 2.85 -5.20 -19.33
C MET A 426 2.81 -5.24 -20.86
N ALA A 427 3.92 -5.00 -21.49
CA ALA A 427 4.07 -5.13 -22.95
C ALA A 427 5.56 -5.17 -23.35
N ASP A 428 5.84 -5.67 -24.54
CA ASP A 428 6.97 -5.19 -25.33
C ASP A 428 6.75 -3.69 -25.48
N ARG A 429 7.69 -2.89 -25.06
CA ARG A 429 7.66 -1.43 -24.99
C ARG A 429 6.51 -0.80 -25.78
N PHE A 430 5.48 -0.35 -25.08
CA PHE A 430 4.30 0.23 -25.69
C PHE A 430 4.58 1.68 -26.10
N GLN A 431 4.44 1.98 -27.39
CA GLN A 431 4.47 3.34 -27.93
C GLN A 431 3.14 3.60 -28.64
N GLU A 432 2.19 4.21 -27.94
CA GLU A 432 1.06 4.86 -28.59
C GLU A 432 1.45 6.28 -29.01
N ASN A 433 1.09 6.70 -30.22
CA ASN A 433 1.23 8.09 -30.64
C ASN A 433 0.49 9.01 -29.67
N GLY A 434 1.23 9.94 -29.03
CA GLY A 434 0.69 10.82 -28.01
C GLY A 434 0.71 10.24 -26.57
N SER A 435 1.25 9.04 -26.36
CA SER A 435 1.48 8.53 -25.02
C SER A 435 2.72 9.16 -24.38
N ASP A 436 2.69 9.26 -23.06
CA ASP A 436 3.85 9.69 -22.27
C ASP A 436 5.02 8.70 -22.46
N LEU A 437 6.23 9.22 -22.37
CA LEU A 437 7.44 8.40 -22.33
C LEU A 437 7.32 7.35 -21.22
N GLU A 438 7.41 6.08 -21.61
CA GLU A 438 7.38 4.97 -20.68
C GLU A 438 8.76 4.70 -20.09
N GLN A 439 8.80 4.41 -18.80
CA GLN A 439 10.00 3.98 -18.11
C GLN A 439 9.89 2.51 -17.76
N PRO A 440 10.92 1.69 -18.05
CA PRO A 440 10.93 0.31 -17.61
C PRO A 440 10.94 0.25 -16.08
N LEU A 441 10.12 -0.62 -15.51
CA LEU A 441 10.14 -0.89 -14.07
C LEU A 441 11.43 -1.61 -13.69
N ALA A 442 11.87 -2.55 -14.51
CA ALA A 442 13.13 -3.25 -14.35
C ALA A 442 14.30 -2.45 -14.90
N ILE A 443 15.37 -2.35 -14.14
CA ILE A 443 16.58 -1.59 -14.50
C ILE A 443 17.71 -2.45 -15.06
N ALA A 444 17.46 -3.75 -15.29
CA ALA A 444 18.50 -4.71 -15.66
C ALA A 444 19.27 -4.30 -16.94
N ARG A 445 18.55 -3.86 -17.97
CA ARG A 445 19.18 -3.41 -19.21
C ARG A 445 20.04 -2.16 -19.00
N ASP A 446 19.57 -1.24 -18.17
CA ASP A 446 20.29 0.00 -17.89
C ASP A 446 21.57 -0.28 -17.07
N ILE A 447 21.51 -1.24 -16.14
CA ILE A 447 22.68 -1.76 -15.43
C ILE A 447 23.70 -2.37 -16.38
N LYS A 448 23.24 -3.23 -17.30
CA LYS A 448 24.11 -3.87 -18.30
C LYS A 448 24.80 -2.81 -19.17
N LYS A 449 24.02 -1.87 -19.70
CA LYS A 449 24.52 -0.75 -20.50
C LYS A 449 25.52 0.12 -19.74
N LEU A 450 25.21 0.43 -18.46
CA LEU A 450 26.15 1.16 -17.62
C LEU A 450 27.47 0.40 -17.49
N TYR A 451 27.43 -0.90 -17.22
CA TYR A 451 28.63 -1.71 -17.06
C TYR A 451 29.47 -1.78 -18.33
N GLU A 452 28.84 -1.89 -19.51
CA GLU A 452 29.51 -1.85 -20.81
C GLU A 452 30.25 -0.53 -21.03
N VAL A 453 29.58 0.61 -20.74
CA VAL A 453 30.20 1.94 -20.85
C VAL A 453 31.35 2.13 -19.84
N LEU A 454 31.16 1.64 -18.61
CA LEU A 454 32.23 1.68 -17.58
C LEU A 454 33.45 0.84 -17.99
N SER A 455 33.22 -0.27 -18.70
CA SER A 455 34.30 -1.19 -19.11
C SER A 455 35.25 -0.60 -20.13
N ILE A 456 34.80 0.34 -20.94
CA ILE A 456 35.64 1.09 -21.88
C ILE A 456 36.12 2.43 -21.34
N SER A 457 35.66 2.83 -20.15
CA SER A 457 36.02 4.07 -19.50
C SER A 457 37.30 3.91 -18.66
N LYS A 458 38.03 5.02 -18.45
CA LYS A 458 39.26 5.02 -17.62
C LYS A 458 38.90 4.79 -16.17
N ASN A 459 39.40 3.72 -15.56
CA ASN A 459 39.13 3.32 -14.18
C ASN A 459 39.38 4.41 -13.12
N SER A 460 40.38 5.24 -13.33
CA SER A 460 40.76 6.37 -12.44
C SER A 460 39.94 7.65 -12.67
N SER A 461 39.02 7.64 -13.65
CA SER A 461 38.14 8.79 -13.87
C SER A 461 37.13 8.91 -12.73
N THR A 462 36.85 10.13 -12.28
CA THR A 462 35.84 10.39 -11.26
C THR A 462 34.44 10.33 -11.84
N ILE A 463 33.44 10.07 -10.98
CA ILE A 463 32.03 9.91 -11.39
C ILE A 463 31.48 11.21 -11.98
N ASP A 464 31.91 12.40 -11.52
CA ASP A 464 31.49 13.66 -12.14
C ASP A 464 31.93 13.77 -13.59
N LYS A 465 33.19 13.42 -13.91
CA LYS A 465 33.72 13.40 -15.28
C LYS A 465 33.04 12.35 -16.14
N PHE A 466 32.76 11.19 -15.56
CA PHE A 466 32.01 10.14 -16.25
C PHE A 466 30.61 10.62 -16.63
N LEU A 467 29.89 11.23 -15.66
CA LEU A 467 28.52 11.70 -15.86
C LEU A 467 28.42 12.93 -16.77
N ALA A 468 29.48 13.77 -16.83
CA ALA A 468 29.53 14.86 -17.79
C ALA A 468 29.39 14.38 -19.24
N ASN A 469 29.96 13.21 -19.57
CA ASN A 469 29.88 12.59 -20.89
C ASN A 469 28.72 11.60 -21.04
N ASN A 470 28.13 11.12 -19.92
CA ASN A 470 27.13 10.05 -19.91
C ASN A 470 25.93 10.42 -19.01
N ASN A 471 25.42 11.63 -19.13
CA ASN A 471 24.36 12.14 -18.26
C ASN A 471 23.07 11.29 -18.32
N HIS A 472 22.79 10.64 -19.44
CA HIS A 472 21.65 9.73 -19.62
C HIS A 472 21.70 8.50 -18.70
N LEU A 473 22.89 8.15 -18.16
CA LEU A 473 23.08 7.04 -17.21
C LEU A 473 23.00 7.50 -15.73
N ARG A 474 22.77 8.79 -15.47
CA ARG A 474 22.77 9.35 -14.12
C ARG A 474 21.81 8.64 -13.16
N HIS A 475 20.61 8.25 -13.64
CA HIS A 475 19.62 7.57 -12.82
C HIS A 475 20.10 6.19 -12.35
N VAL A 476 20.79 5.43 -13.21
CA VAL A 476 21.32 4.09 -12.88
C VAL A 476 22.53 4.20 -11.97
N VAL A 477 23.42 5.17 -12.23
CA VAL A 477 24.57 5.45 -11.36
C VAL A 477 24.08 5.80 -9.95
N ARG A 478 23.07 6.67 -9.84
CA ARG A 478 22.44 7.01 -8.54
C ARG A 478 21.87 5.77 -7.88
N ARG A 479 21.18 4.92 -8.63
CA ARG A 479 20.59 3.68 -8.13
C ARG A 479 21.63 2.73 -7.56
N ALA A 480 22.76 2.53 -8.25
CA ALA A 480 23.85 1.68 -7.80
C ALA A 480 24.41 2.13 -6.44
N PHE A 481 24.66 3.43 -6.25
CA PHE A 481 25.12 3.96 -4.97
C PHE A 481 24.06 3.90 -3.86
N ILE A 482 22.78 4.01 -4.20
CA ILE A 482 21.69 3.80 -3.23
C ILE A 482 21.71 2.35 -2.74
N VAL A 483 21.83 1.38 -3.64
CA VAL A 483 21.85 -0.05 -3.28
C VAL A 483 23.10 -0.42 -2.45
N GLU A 484 24.22 0.21 -2.70
CA GLU A 484 25.42 0.03 -1.86
C GLU A 484 25.16 0.49 -0.42
N LYS A 485 24.54 1.66 -0.24
CA LYS A 485 24.27 2.24 1.07
C LYS A 485 23.07 1.60 1.79
N PHE A 486 22.05 1.21 1.04
CA PHE A 486 20.77 0.72 1.54
C PHE A 486 20.49 -0.69 1.01
N PRO A 487 20.90 -1.75 1.73
CA PRO A 487 20.92 -3.12 1.19
C PRO A 487 19.55 -3.71 0.86
N TYR A 488 18.45 -3.18 1.43
CA TYR A 488 17.08 -3.61 1.15
C TYR A 488 16.34 -2.67 0.16
N SER A 489 17.05 -1.97 -0.70
CA SER A 489 16.47 -0.95 -1.60
C SER A 489 16.15 -1.45 -3.01
N GLU A 490 16.60 -2.65 -3.39
CA GLU A 490 16.39 -3.20 -4.74
C GLU A 490 15.65 -4.52 -4.71
N ILE A 491 14.55 -4.60 -5.45
CA ILE A 491 13.82 -5.86 -5.65
C ILE A 491 14.55 -6.66 -6.73
N GLN A 492 15.03 -7.84 -6.38
CA GLN A 492 15.85 -8.65 -7.29
C GLN A 492 15.12 -9.03 -8.57
N ASP A 493 13.84 -9.44 -8.47
CA ASP A 493 13.03 -9.79 -9.64
C ASP A 493 12.81 -8.59 -10.58
N ASN A 494 12.78 -7.37 -10.01
CA ASN A 494 12.72 -6.13 -10.78
C ASN A 494 14.01 -5.90 -11.58
N THR A 495 15.16 -6.26 -11.02
CA THR A 495 16.47 -6.08 -11.70
C THR A 495 16.71 -7.11 -12.79
N ILE A 496 16.23 -8.32 -12.63
CA ILE A 496 16.43 -9.42 -13.59
C ILE A 496 15.59 -9.22 -14.87
N GLY A 497 14.53 -8.44 -14.82
CA GLY A 497 13.65 -8.21 -15.96
C GLY A 497 12.80 -9.42 -16.33
N GLN A 498 12.62 -10.36 -15.41
CA GLN A 498 11.69 -11.49 -15.57
C GLN A 498 10.23 -11.01 -15.47
N SER A 499 9.31 -11.88 -15.90
CA SER A 499 7.87 -11.61 -15.75
C SER A 499 7.50 -11.38 -14.30
N ILE A 500 7.32 -10.13 -13.95
CA ILE A 500 6.74 -9.76 -12.64
C ILE A 500 5.24 -9.96 -12.79
N ILE A 501 4.72 -10.99 -12.12
CA ILE A 501 3.27 -11.20 -12.11
C ILE A 501 2.65 -10.12 -11.20
N PRO A 502 1.60 -9.43 -11.65
CA PRO A 502 0.96 -8.38 -10.87
C PRO A 502 0.63 -8.76 -9.43
N ILE A 503 0.25 -10.01 -9.21
CA ILE A 503 -0.10 -10.53 -7.91
C ILE A 503 1.08 -10.54 -6.91
N ASP A 504 2.31 -10.73 -7.38
CA ASP A 504 3.47 -10.73 -6.50
C ASP A 504 3.77 -9.32 -5.98
N MET A 505 3.59 -8.31 -6.84
CA MET A 505 3.62 -6.90 -6.42
C MET A 505 2.46 -6.56 -5.48
N LEU A 506 1.32 -7.25 -5.61
CA LEU A 506 0.19 -7.04 -4.72
C LEU A 506 0.40 -7.59 -3.32
N ARG A 507 1.09 -8.70 -3.18
CA ARG A 507 1.41 -9.25 -1.86
C ARG A 507 2.22 -8.24 -1.05
N LEU A 508 3.20 -7.57 -1.70
CA LEU A 508 3.90 -6.43 -1.12
C LEU A 508 2.91 -5.32 -0.72
N LYS A 509 1.93 -5.04 -1.56
CA LYS A 509 0.93 -4.02 -1.31
C LYS A 509 -0.04 -4.38 -0.18
N LEU A 510 -0.50 -5.63 -0.08
CA LEU A 510 -1.30 -6.10 1.04
C LEU A 510 -0.57 -5.91 2.36
N SER A 511 0.67 -6.36 2.41
CA SER A 511 1.49 -6.29 3.61
C SER A 511 1.90 -4.85 3.96
N PHE A 512 2.33 -4.10 2.95
CA PHE A 512 2.95 -2.78 3.09
C PHE A 512 1.93 -1.65 3.27
N PHE A 513 0.87 -1.61 2.45
CA PHE A 513 -0.18 -0.60 2.58
C PHE A 513 -1.26 -0.99 3.56
N GLY A 514 -1.44 -2.26 3.82
CA GLY A 514 -2.48 -2.76 4.69
C GLY A 514 -3.82 -2.99 3.98
N ALA A 515 -3.81 -3.25 2.68
CA ALA A 515 -5.01 -3.72 1.99
C ALA A 515 -5.40 -5.12 2.48
N LEU A 516 -6.68 -5.35 2.71
CA LEU A 516 -7.14 -6.62 3.23
C LEU A 516 -7.50 -7.62 2.12
N LYS A 517 -8.04 -7.11 1.02
CA LYS A 517 -8.55 -7.91 -0.09
C LYS A 517 -8.06 -7.34 -1.42
N PHE A 518 -7.78 -8.22 -2.36
CA PHE A 518 -7.58 -7.85 -3.74
C PHE A 518 -8.29 -8.86 -4.66
N ASP A 519 -8.69 -8.36 -5.81
CA ASP A 519 -9.35 -9.14 -6.84
C ASP A 519 -8.62 -8.88 -8.17
N PRO A 520 -7.83 -9.83 -8.67
CA PRO A 520 -7.19 -9.71 -9.97
C PRO A 520 -8.26 -9.85 -11.05
N ARG A 521 -8.64 -8.74 -11.67
CA ARG A 521 -9.61 -8.71 -12.77
C ARG A 521 -9.01 -9.11 -14.12
N SER A 522 -7.69 -9.04 -14.23
CA SER A 522 -6.92 -9.47 -15.39
C SER A 522 -5.45 -9.54 -15.00
N ASP A 523 -4.62 -10.07 -15.87
CA ASP A 523 -3.16 -10.07 -15.68
C ASP A 523 -2.56 -8.66 -15.58
N LYS A 524 -3.31 -7.63 -15.96
CA LYS A 524 -2.88 -6.23 -16.03
C LYS A 524 -3.49 -5.34 -14.95
N TRP A 525 -4.64 -5.69 -14.39
CA TRP A 525 -5.41 -4.85 -13.48
C TRP A 525 -5.76 -5.56 -12.20
N LEU A 526 -5.55 -4.86 -11.11
CA LEU A 526 -5.77 -5.35 -9.77
C LEU A 526 -6.60 -4.35 -8.98
N ARG A 527 -7.60 -4.87 -8.29
CA ARG A 527 -8.38 -4.11 -7.31
C ARG A 527 -7.92 -4.50 -5.92
N ILE A 528 -7.64 -3.50 -5.11
CA ILE A 528 -7.45 -3.68 -3.68
C ILE A 528 -8.58 -3.01 -2.94
N CYS A 529 -8.87 -3.50 -1.75
CA CYS A 529 -9.81 -2.90 -0.83
C CYS A 529 -9.04 -2.44 0.42
N MET A 530 -9.06 -1.14 0.69
CA MET A 530 -8.44 -0.54 1.85
C MET A 530 -9.47 -0.34 2.95
N PHE A 531 -9.07 -0.48 4.21
CA PHE A 531 -9.93 -0.32 5.40
C PHE A 531 -11.12 -1.28 5.50
N GLN A 532 -11.15 -2.35 4.73
CA GLN A 532 -12.14 -3.41 4.92
C GLN A 532 -11.88 -4.11 6.26
N GLY A 533 -12.90 -4.26 7.09
CA GLY A 533 -12.78 -4.80 8.44
C GLY A 533 -12.30 -3.78 9.49
N ALA A 534 -11.81 -2.63 9.07
CA ALA A 534 -11.31 -1.61 9.99
C ALA A 534 -12.42 -1.00 10.85
N PRO A 535 -12.10 -0.60 12.09
CA PRO A 535 -13.05 0.09 12.98
C PRO A 535 -13.58 1.37 12.32
N LEU A 536 -14.75 1.81 12.75
CA LEU A 536 -15.32 3.10 12.37
C LEU A 536 -14.70 4.23 13.21
N PRO A 537 -14.78 5.51 12.79
CA PRO A 537 -14.15 6.62 13.52
C PRO A 537 -14.54 6.69 14.99
N ASN A 538 -15.79 6.42 15.31
CA ASN A 538 -16.28 6.46 16.69
C ASN A 538 -15.82 5.25 17.55
N GLU A 539 -15.26 4.23 16.91
CA GLU A 539 -14.77 3.02 17.58
C GLU A 539 -13.27 3.04 17.84
N LEU A 540 -12.53 4.03 17.26
CA LEU A 540 -11.07 4.06 17.26
C LEU A 540 -10.44 4.00 18.65
N LYS A 541 -11.08 4.57 19.68
CA LYS A 541 -10.55 4.55 21.06
C LYS A 541 -10.46 3.15 21.66
N ASN A 542 -11.41 2.27 21.31
CA ASN A 542 -11.62 0.98 21.95
C ASN A 542 -11.62 -0.20 20.99
N TYR A 543 -11.07 -0.06 19.79
CA TYR A 543 -11.09 -1.14 18.82
C TYR A 543 -10.09 -2.26 19.14
N ASP A 544 -10.44 -3.48 18.72
CA ASP A 544 -9.51 -4.60 18.73
C ASP A 544 -8.40 -4.35 17.69
N ALA A 545 -7.15 -4.23 18.12
CA ALA A 545 -6.00 -4.01 17.23
C ALA A 545 -5.79 -5.16 16.22
N HIS A 546 -6.44 -6.31 16.45
CA HIS A 546 -6.36 -7.50 15.59
C HIS A 546 -7.57 -7.64 14.65
N TRP A 547 -8.27 -6.53 14.34
CA TRP A 547 -9.38 -6.49 13.39
C TRP A 547 -9.03 -7.07 12.01
N VAL A 548 -7.77 -7.09 11.64
CA VAL A 548 -7.26 -7.65 10.38
C VAL A 548 -7.61 -9.13 10.15
N TYR A 549 -7.99 -9.82 11.20
CA TYR A 549 -8.44 -11.22 11.16
C TYR A 549 -9.97 -11.36 11.20
N ASN A 550 -10.70 -10.26 11.24
CA ASN A 550 -12.14 -10.33 11.25
C ASN A 550 -12.65 -10.76 9.87
N SER A 551 -13.22 -11.94 9.79
CA SER A 551 -14.01 -12.39 8.64
C SER A 551 -15.47 -12.07 8.88
N ILE A 552 -16.20 -11.64 7.86
CA ILE A 552 -17.66 -11.64 7.87
C ILE A 552 -18.09 -13.10 8.07
N ASN A 553 -18.85 -13.35 9.10
CA ASN A 553 -19.50 -14.64 9.29
C ASN A 553 -20.75 -14.72 8.44
#